data_d857f7a565bdba81f7c0ff30a1c123da
#
_entry.id   d857f7a565bdba81f7c0ff30a1c123da
#
_cell.length_a   1.000
_cell.length_b   1.000
_cell.length_c   1.000
_cell.angle_alpha   90.00
_cell.angle_beta   90.00
_cell.angle_gamma   90.00
#
_symmetry.space_group_name_H-M   'P 1'
#
loop_
_entity.id
_entity.type
_entity.pdbx_description
1 polymer ?
#
loop_
_entity_poly.entity_id
_entity_poly.type
_entity_poly.pdbx_seq_one_letter_code
_entity_poly.pdbx_strand_id
1 'polypeptide(L)'
;ICDMRNAVGREIPDEILRATGKEPFQGNNYKNGVPFRRQAPIIRPVMDNQHSKMCKDIREALVKCKAHSGMTISFHHHFREGDLIVNMVMKEIHDMGLKNITLAATSLGKAHEALVPMIEDGTITRIEASGVRGKIGEAISNGKLKGLAIMRSHGGRVRSLVTGETKVDIAFIGAPTSDDYGNLRGVGGKTNCGVLSYSHVDGDCAEYVVAITDCLVPFPNFPAHISMTKVDCVVVVDAIGIPEKIATGAAKPTTDQRKLMMAEYCTQVVVNTPYFKDGFSYQTGVGGASIASTISLTRIMKERNIKMGFGVGGLTK
;
A
#
# COMPACT_ATOMS: atom_id res chain seq x y z
N ILE A 1 -35.54 5.91 -14.62
CA ILE A 1 -34.76 7.11 -14.32
C ILE A 1 -33.55 6.60 -13.49
N CYS A 2 -32.37 6.63 -14.07
CA CYS A 2 -31.15 6.21 -13.35
C CYS A 2 -30.91 7.23 -12.22
N ASP A 3 -30.81 6.78 -10.98
CA ASP A 3 -30.47 7.67 -9.86
C ASP A 3 -29.04 8.19 -10.08
N MET A 4 -28.91 9.47 -10.38
CA MET A 4 -27.64 10.15 -10.65
C MET A 4 -26.84 10.48 -9.38
N ARG A 5 -27.29 9.99 -8.22
CA ARG A 5 -26.63 10.18 -6.95
C ARG A 5 -25.60 9.09 -6.68
N ASN A 6 -24.48 9.48 -6.14
CA ASN A 6 -23.49 8.53 -5.65
C ASN A 6 -23.84 7.99 -4.25
N ALA A 7 -23.04 7.03 -3.76
CA ALA A 7 -23.25 6.37 -2.46
C ALA A 7 -23.32 7.30 -1.24
N VAL A 8 -22.87 8.55 -1.35
CA VAL A 8 -22.98 9.56 -0.27
C VAL A 8 -24.08 10.60 -0.54
N GLY A 9 -24.98 10.31 -1.49
CA GLY A 9 -26.13 11.16 -1.81
C GLY A 9 -25.80 12.40 -2.66
N ARG A 10 -24.59 12.52 -3.18
CA ARG A 10 -24.19 13.63 -4.05
C ARG A 10 -24.66 13.37 -5.47
N GLU A 11 -25.34 14.33 -6.04
CA GLU A 11 -25.74 14.30 -7.45
C GLU A 11 -24.51 14.54 -8.35
N ILE A 12 -24.37 13.71 -9.38
CA ILE A 12 -23.32 13.82 -10.38
C ILE A 12 -23.93 14.40 -11.65
N PRO A 13 -23.41 15.53 -12.19
CA PRO A 13 -23.94 16.16 -13.38
C PRO A 13 -23.98 15.21 -14.58
N ASP A 14 -25.11 15.23 -15.31
CA ASP A 14 -25.36 14.43 -16.51
C ASP A 14 -24.26 14.55 -17.56
N GLU A 15 -23.72 15.75 -17.73
CA GLU A 15 -22.62 16.01 -18.67
C GLU A 15 -21.38 15.20 -18.36
N ILE A 16 -21.05 15.04 -17.05
CA ILE A 16 -19.92 14.23 -16.60
C ILE A 16 -20.19 12.75 -16.87
N LEU A 17 -21.40 12.28 -16.56
CA LEU A 17 -21.77 10.88 -16.80
C LEU A 17 -21.72 10.54 -18.29
N ARG A 18 -22.24 11.43 -19.14
CA ARG A 18 -22.20 11.25 -20.60
C ARG A 18 -20.78 11.32 -21.16
N ALA A 19 -19.97 12.28 -20.71
CA ALA A 19 -18.59 12.44 -21.17
C ALA A 19 -17.68 11.28 -20.77
N THR A 20 -17.94 10.66 -19.62
CA THR A 20 -17.11 9.56 -19.10
C THR A 20 -17.64 8.17 -19.42
N GLY A 21 -18.93 8.05 -19.75
CA GLY A 21 -19.63 6.77 -19.91
C GLY A 21 -19.70 5.94 -18.61
N LYS A 22 -19.51 6.57 -17.44
CA LYS A 22 -19.46 5.91 -16.14
C LYS A 22 -20.73 6.16 -15.34
N GLU A 23 -21.07 5.20 -14.48
CA GLU A 23 -22.14 5.35 -13.49
C GLU A 23 -21.63 6.03 -12.22
N PRO A 24 -22.51 6.73 -11.46
CA PRO A 24 -22.18 7.22 -10.14
C PRO A 24 -21.72 6.09 -9.21
N PHE A 25 -20.66 6.34 -8.45
CA PHE A 25 -20.13 5.35 -7.51
C PHE A 25 -21.15 5.04 -6.40
N GLN A 26 -21.55 3.78 -6.30
CA GLN A 26 -22.52 3.29 -5.31
C GLN A 26 -21.85 2.50 -4.17
N GLY A 27 -20.55 2.60 -4.02
CA GLY A 27 -19.78 1.82 -3.05
C GLY A 27 -19.35 0.46 -3.61
N ASN A 28 -18.36 -0.15 -2.96
CA ASN A 28 -17.98 -1.52 -3.24
C ASN A 28 -19.04 -2.44 -2.69
N ASN A 29 -19.47 -3.39 -3.49
CA ASN A 29 -20.46 -4.39 -3.08
C ASN A 29 -21.82 -3.83 -2.58
N TYR A 30 -22.04 -2.51 -2.69
CA TYR A 30 -23.25 -1.87 -2.18
C TYR A 30 -24.52 -2.40 -2.87
N LYS A 31 -24.44 -2.60 -4.19
CA LYS A 31 -25.55 -3.13 -4.98
C LYS A 31 -25.92 -4.58 -4.62
N ASN A 32 -25.00 -5.31 -4.01
CA ASN A 32 -25.19 -6.73 -3.69
C ASN A 32 -25.66 -6.97 -2.25
N GLY A 33 -25.91 -5.90 -1.49
CA GLY A 33 -26.39 -6.00 -0.11
C GLY A 33 -25.49 -6.79 0.83
N VAL A 34 -24.18 -6.86 0.53
CA VAL A 34 -23.22 -7.58 1.37
C VAL A 34 -23.07 -6.82 2.68
N PRO A 35 -23.48 -7.39 3.82
CA PRO A 35 -23.37 -6.71 5.09
C PRO A 35 -21.89 -6.56 5.46
N PHE A 36 -21.54 -5.40 6.01
CA PHE A 36 -20.22 -5.17 6.59
C PHE A 36 -20.05 -6.06 7.82
N ARG A 37 -19.20 -7.07 7.71
CA ARG A 37 -18.85 -7.98 8.80
C ARG A 37 -17.35 -7.98 8.96
N ARG A 38 -16.90 -8.02 10.22
CA ARG A 38 -15.49 -8.25 10.50
C ARG A 38 -15.09 -9.62 9.95
N GLN A 39 -14.04 -9.64 9.13
CA GLN A 39 -13.43 -10.87 8.65
C GLN A 39 -12.67 -11.54 9.79
N ALA A 40 -12.79 -12.87 9.91
CA ALA A 40 -11.90 -13.66 10.73
C ALA A 40 -10.58 -13.85 9.98
N PRO A 41 -9.42 -13.79 10.67
CA PRO A 41 -8.15 -14.09 10.06
C PRO A 41 -8.13 -15.51 9.48
N ILE A 42 -7.63 -15.64 8.25
CA ILE A 42 -7.44 -16.94 7.61
C ILE A 42 -6.13 -17.53 8.13
N ILE A 43 -6.20 -18.75 8.65
CA ILE A 43 -5.03 -19.52 9.10
C ILE A 43 -4.72 -20.60 8.07
N ARG A 44 -3.52 -20.54 7.48
CA ARG A 44 -3.06 -21.49 6.50
C ARG A 44 -2.31 -22.64 7.17
N PRO A 45 -2.32 -23.83 6.55
CA PRO A 45 -1.56 -24.97 7.09
C PRO A 45 -0.06 -24.64 7.08
N VAL A 46 0.63 -25.23 8.03
CA VAL A 46 2.09 -25.26 8.05
C VAL A 46 2.58 -26.20 6.95
N MET A 47 3.77 -25.96 6.43
CA MET A 47 4.43 -26.85 5.49
C MET A 47 4.62 -28.24 6.13
N ASP A 48 4.30 -29.27 5.38
CA ASP A 48 4.58 -30.68 5.74
C ASP A 48 5.53 -31.28 4.68
N ASN A 49 5.87 -32.56 4.85
CA ASN A 49 6.78 -33.26 3.95
C ASN A 49 6.25 -33.47 2.54
N GLN A 50 4.96 -33.20 2.29
CA GLN A 50 4.32 -33.38 1.00
C GLN A 50 3.98 -32.04 0.31
N HIS A 51 3.88 -30.94 1.08
CA HIS A 51 3.37 -29.66 0.61
C HIS A 51 4.32 -28.51 0.94
N SER A 52 5.27 -28.26 0.07
CA SER A 52 6.14 -27.07 0.18
C SER A 52 5.40 -25.80 -0.23
N LYS A 53 5.64 -24.72 0.51
CA LYS A 53 5.19 -23.37 0.13
C LYS A 53 6.08 -22.74 -0.94
N MET A 54 7.25 -23.28 -1.17
CA MET A 54 8.17 -22.77 -2.18
C MET A 54 7.59 -22.91 -3.58
N CYS A 55 7.67 -21.84 -4.35
CA CYS A 55 7.36 -21.80 -5.78
C CYS A 55 8.62 -21.38 -6.53
N LYS A 56 8.84 -21.97 -7.69
CA LYS A 56 10.03 -21.66 -8.51
C LYS A 56 10.04 -20.23 -9.06
N ASP A 57 8.83 -19.70 -9.32
CA ASP A 57 8.64 -18.36 -9.90
C ASP A 57 7.24 -17.80 -9.58
N ILE A 58 7.01 -16.55 -9.98
CA ILE A 58 5.74 -15.84 -9.76
C ILE A 58 4.58 -16.52 -10.52
N ARG A 59 4.84 -17.06 -11.69
CA ARG A 59 3.82 -17.76 -12.51
C ARG A 59 3.30 -19.00 -11.80
N GLU A 60 4.18 -19.81 -11.24
CA GLU A 60 3.77 -20.98 -10.47
C GLU A 60 2.95 -20.58 -9.25
N ALA A 61 3.34 -19.53 -8.53
CA ALA A 61 2.57 -19.01 -7.42
C ALA A 61 1.18 -18.52 -7.85
N LEU A 62 1.08 -17.80 -8.98
CA LEU A 62 -0.19 -17.37 -9.56
C LEU A 62 -1.10 -18.56 -9.91
N VAL A 63 -0.55 -19.61 -10.53
CA VAL A 63 -1.30 -20.84 -10.85
C VAL A 63 -1.76 -21.55 -9.58
N LYS A 64 -0.88 -21.72 -8.60
CA LYS A 64 -1.22 -22.32 -7.28
C LYS A 64 -2.34 -21.53 -6.57
N CYS A 65 -2.30 -20.21 -6.64
CA CYS A 65 -3.32 -19.32 -6.07
C CYS A 65 -4.54 -19.14 -6.98
N LYS A 66 -4.69 -19.95 -8.03
CA LYS A 66 -5.86 -19.94 -8.95
C LYS A 66 -6.12 -18.58 -9.59
N ALA A 67 -5.07 -17.89 -10.00
CA ALA A 67 -5.19 -16.58 -10.64
C ALA A 67 -6.11 -16.63 -11.87
N HIS A 68 -6.99 -15.64 -11.99
CA HIS A 68 -7.99 -15.56 -13.06
C HIS A 68 -8.33 -14.11 -13.40
N SER A 69 -8.90 -13.90 -14.58
CA SER A 69 -9.41 -12.58 -14.98
C SER A 69 -10.53 -12.11 -14.04
N GLY A 70 -10.55 -10.82 -13.73
CA GLY A 70 -11.54 -10.22 -12.82
C GLY A 70 -11.16 -10.23 -11.33
N MET A 71 -10.05 -10.88 -10.96
CA MET A 71 -9.59 -10.94 -9.57
C MET A 71 -9.10 -9.59 -9.02
N THR A 72 -9.07 -9.48 -7.71
CA THR A 72 -8.47 -8.37 -6.98
C THR A 72 -7.11 -8.78 -6.43
N ILE A 73 -6.08 -8.02 -6.79
CA ILE A 73 -4.70 -8.25 -6.35
C ILE A 73 -4.26 -7.12 -5.45
N SER A 74 -3.64 -7.46 -4.34
CA SER A 74 -3.16 -6.49 -3.37
C SER A 74 -1.63 -6.39 -3.34
N PHE A 75 -1.17 -5.14 -3.17
CA PHE A 75 0.23 -4.77 -3.00
C PHE A 75 0.41 -3.71 -1.92
N HIS A 76 1.67 -3.54 -1.50
CA HIS A 76 2.07 -2.60 -0.44
C HIS A 76 3.19 -1.68 -0.93
N HIS A 77 3.24 -0.46 -0.40
CA HIS A 77 4.23 0.54 -0.82
C HIS A 77 5.39 0.72 0.19
N HIS A 78 5.68 -0.27 1.01
CA HIS A 78 6.77 -0.16 1.98
C HIS A 78 8.17 -0.09 1.34
N PHE A 79 8.32 -0.52 0.09
CA PHE A 79 9.53 -0.28 -0.72
C PHE A 79 9.52 1.07 -1.43
N ARG A 80 8.44 1.83 -1.36
CA ARG A 80 8.31 3.20 -1.90
C ARG A 80 8.70 3.29 -3.38
N GLU A 81 9.56 4.26 -3.73
CA GLU A 81 10.05 4.44 -5.11
C GLU A 81 11.10 3.37 -5.53
N GLY A 82 11.48 2.50 -4.60
CA GLY A 82 12.35 1.36 -4.86
C GLY A 82 11.60 0.07 -5.17
N ASP A 83 10.26 0.05 -5.16
CA ASP A 83 9.49 -1.17 -5.38
C ASP A 83 9.71 -1.75 -6.78
N LEU A 84 9.95 -3.06 -6.83
CA LEU A 84 10.05 -3.84 -8.07
C LEU A 84 8.94 -4.89 -8.18
N ILE A 85 8.26 -5.20 -7.08
CA ILE A 85 7.33 -6.34 -6.98
C ILE A 85 6.09 -6.10 -7.82
N VAL A 86 5.48 -4.92 -7.73
CA VAL A 86 4.25 -4.62 -8.46
C VAL A 86 4.45 -4.82 -9.97
N ASN A 87 5.56 -4.30 -10.51
CA ASN A 87 5.84 -4.42 -11.93
C ASN A 87 6.11 -5.87 -12.36
N MET A 88 6.86 -6.64 -11.55
CA MET A 88 7.16 -8.06 -11.85
C MET A 88 5.88 -8.90 -11.88
N VAL A 89 5.05 -8.77 -10.86
CA VAL A 89 3.81 -9.54 -10.76
C VAL A 89 2.82 -9.14 -11.85
N MET A 90 2.64 -7.85 -12.07
CA MET A 90 1.69 -7.37 -13.08
C MET A 90 2.14 -7.68 -14.51
N LYS A 91 3.45 -7.71 -14.75
CA LYS A 91 3.99 -8.19 -16.02
C LYS A 91 3.62 -9.67 -16.25
N GLU A 92 3.81 -10.51 -15.24
CA GLU A 92 3.48 -11.95 -15.34
C GLU A 92 1.98 -12.17 -15.58
N ILE A 93 1.12 -11.41 -14.90
CA ILE A 93 -0.34 -11.43 -15.10
C ILE A 93 -0.71 -11.04 -16.53
N HIS A 94 -0.07 -9.98 -17.04
CA HIS A 94 -0.28 -9.54 -18.43
C HIS A 94 0.19 -10.62 -19.43
N ASP A 95 1.36 -11.21 -19.20
CA ASP A 95 1.92 -12.28 -20.06
C ASP A 95 1.10 -13.59 -20.01
N MET A 96 0.34 -13.81 -18.93
CA MET A 96 -0.66 -14.89 -18.83
C MET A 96 -1.99 -14.56 -19.54
N GLY A 97 -2.14 -13.36 -20.10
CA GLY A 97 -3.35 -12.92 -20.78
C GLY A 97 -4.52 -12.62 -19.84
N LEU A 98 -4.29 -12.49 -18.54
CA LEU A 98 -5.34 -12.19 -17.57
C LEU A 98 -5.77 -10.72 -17.69
N LYS A 99 -7.08 -10.47 -17.64
CA LYS A 99 -7.69 -9.15 -17.84
C LYS A 99 -8.66 -8.79 -16.73
N ASN A 100 -9.10 -7.53 -16.73
CA ASN A 100 -10.09 -7.01 -15.76
C ASN A 100 -9.62 -7.04 -14.30
N ILE A 101 -8.33 -6.90 -14.07
CA ILE A 101 -7.75 -6.92 -12.73
C ILE A 101 -8.14 -5.67 -11.95
N THR A 102 -8.58 -5.86 -10.70
CA THR A 102 -8.66 -4.80 -9.69
C THR A 102 -7.32 -4.75 -8.95
N LEU A 103 -6.62 -3.64 -9.08
CA LEU A 103 -5.35 -3.41 -8.40
C LEU A 103 -5.59 -2.70 -7.06
N ALA A 104 -5.55 -3.44 -5.96
CA ALA A 104 -5.72 -2.92 -4.61
C ALA A 104 -4.36 -2.65 -3.96
N ALA A 105 -3.82 -1.44 -4.13
CA ALA A 105 -2.52 -1.07 -3.62
C ALA A 105 -2.62 -0.03 -2.50
N THR A 106 -1.68 -0.03 -1.56
CA THR A 106 -1.63 1.04 -0.55
C THR A 106 -1.23 2.39 -1.17
N SER A 107 -0.34 2.39 -2.16
CA SER A 107 -0.01 3.58 -2.95
C SER A 107 0.69 3.17 -4.25
N LEU A 108 0.49 3.95 -5.30
CA LEU A 108 1.15 3.80 -6.60
C LEU A 108 1.88 5.10 -6.94
N GLY A 109 3.14 5.00 -7.33
CA GLY A 109 4.02 6.14 -7.62
C GLY A 109 4.82 5.95 -8.91
N LYS A 110 5.89 6.72 -9.05
CA LYS A 110 6.76 6.69 -10.24
C LYS A 110 7.37 5.31 -10.52
N ALA A 111 7.68 4.54 -9.47
CA ALA A 111 8.19 3.17 -9.62
C ALA A 111 7.24 2.26 -10.44
N HIS A 112 5.96 2.60 -10.52
CA HIS A 112 4.92 1.77 -11.13
C HIS A 112 4.41 2.32 -12.48
N GLU A 113 5.07 3.30 -13.09
CA GLU A 113 4.62 3.91 -14.35
C GLU A 113 4.56 2.92 -15.53
N ALA A 114 5.27 1.79 -15.45
CA ALA A 114 5.17 0.68 -16.39
C ALA A 114 3.77 0.04 -16.46
N LEU A 115 2.88 0.32 -15.51
CA LEU A 115 1.50 -0.18 -15.51
C LEU A 115 0.55 0.61 -16.43
N VAL A 116 0.95 1.77 -16.93
CA VAL A 116 0.08 2.61 -17.78
C VAL A 116 -0.42 1.87 -19.02
N PRO A 117 0.41 1.14 -19.81
CA PRO A 117 -0.08 0.34 -20.92
C PRO A 117 -1.10 -0.73 -20.51
N MET A 118 -0.97 -1.30 -19.30
CA MET A 118 -1.90 -2.32 -18.78
C MET A 118 -3.24 -1.72 -18.35
N ILE A 119 -3.29 -0.43 -18.04
CA ILE A 119 -4.54 0.32 -17.85
C ILE A 119 -5.22 0.54 -19.20
N GLU A 120 -4.46 0.94 -20.21
CA GLU A 120 -4.97 1.24 -21.56
C GLU A 120 -5.51 0.01 -22.27
N ASP A 121 -4.85 -1.13 -22.13
CA ASP A 121 -5.25 -2.38 -22.80
C ASP A 121 -6.34 -3.18 -22.03
N GLY A 122 -6.71 -2.73 -20.82
CA GLY A 122 -7.73 -3.34 -19.98
C GLY A 122 -7.26 -4.55 -19.17
N THR A 123 -5.98 -4.74 -19.01
CA THR A 123 -5.42 -5.67 -18.02
C THR A 123 -5.81 -5.18 -16.61
N ILE A 124 -5.59 -3.89 -16.33
CA ILE A 124 -6.03 -3.23 -15.11
C ILE A 124 -7.26 -2.38 -15.44
N THR A 125 -8.41 -2.70 -14.87
CA THR A 125 -9.66 -1.96 -15.11
C THR A 125 -10.14 -1.21 -13.90
N ARG A 126 -9.63 -1.50 -12.70
CA ARG A 126 -10.02 -0.84 -11.47
C ARG A 126 -8.82 -0.67 -10.55
N ILE A 127 -8.76 0.44 -9.83
CA ILE A 127 -7.70 0.71 -8.86
C ILE A 127 -8.35 1.11 -7.53
N GLU A 128 -7.91 0.48 -6.44
CA GLU A 128 -8.24 0.87 -5.07
C GLU A 128 -6.93 1.21 -4.33
N ALA A 129 -6.74 2.48 -3.95
CA ALA A 129 -5.50 2.93 -3.35
C ALA A 129 -5.71 4.05 -2.32
N SER A 130 -4.71 4.28 -1.47
CA SER A 130 -4.68 5.47 -0.61
C SER A 130 -4.05 6.68 -1.31
N GLY A 131 -3.31 6.44 -2.39
CA GLY A 131 -2.74 7.51 -3.21
C GLY A 131 -2.22 6.97 -4.54
N VAL A 132 -2.41 7.77 -5.58
CA VAL A 132 -1.89 7.49 -6.92
C VAL A 132 -1.21 8.75 -7.45
N ARG A 133 0.00 8.61 -8.01
CA ARG A 133 0.83 9.74 -8.46
C ARG A 133 1.46 9.44 -9.81
N GLY A 134 2.06 10.50 -10.42
CA GLY A 134 2.76 10.39 -11.70
C GLY A 134 1.85 9.98 -12.85
N LYS A 135 2.39 9.30 -13.84
CA LYS A 135 1.68 8.93 -15.07
C LYS A 135 0.45 8.04 -14.85
N ILE A 136 0.43 7.23 -13.79
CA ILE A 136 -0.77 6.45 -13.45
C ILE A 136 -1.90 7.38 -13.03
N GLY A 137 -1.61 8.39 -12.19
CA GLY A 137 -2.58 9.40 -11.78
C GLY A 137 -3.11 10.21 -12.98
N GLU A 138 -2.24 10.58 -13.91
CA GLU A 138 -2.59 11.25 -15.15
C GLU A 138 -3.48 10.37 -16.04
N ALA A 139 -3.15 9.09 -16.22
CA ALA A 139 -3.94 8.15 -17.00
C ALA A 139 -5.37 8.00 -16.43
N ILE A 140 -5.48 7.90 -15.10
CA ILE A 140 -6.79 7.84 -14.41
C ILE A 140 -7.56 9.14 -14.62
N SER A 141 -6.93 10.30 -14.40
CA SER A 141 -7.56 11.61 -14.53
C SER A 141 -8.00 11.92 -15.97
N ASN A 142 -7.29 11.36 -16.95
CA ASN A 142 -7.64 11.47 -18.37
C ASN A 142 -8.64 10.39 -18.83
N GLY A 143 -9.27 9.64 -17.89
CA GLY A 143 -10.33 8.68 -18.22
C GLY A 143 -9.87 7.38 -18.87
N LYS A 144 -8.57 7.06 -18.87
CA LYS A 144 -8.03 5.85 -19.51
C LYS A 144 -8.37 4.57 -18.73
N LEU A 145 -8.62 4.66 -17.43
CA LEU A 145 -9.05 3.53 -16.63
C LEU A 145 -10.53 3.19 -16.96
N LYS A 146 -10.81 2.00 -17.45
CA LYS A 146 -12.17 1.59 -17.87
C LYS A 146 -13.17 1.57 -16.72
N GLY A 147 -12.76 1.15 -15.52
CA GLY A 147 -13.58 1.12 -14.32
C GLY A 147 -13.35 2.33 -13.42
N LEU A 148 -13.43 2.11 -12.13
CA LEU A 148 -13.32 3.15 -11.11
C LEU A 148 -11.97 3.15 -10.42
N ALA A 149 -11.48 4.34 -10.10
CA ALA A 149 -10.42 4.53 -9.12
C ALA A 149 -11.04 4.92 -7.79
N ILE A 150 -10.85 4.11 -6.76
CA ILE A 150 -11.38 4.34 -5.42
C ILE A 150 -10.24 4.78 -4.52
N MET A 151 -10.30 6.03 -4.08
CA MET A 151 -9.31 6.57 -3.15
C MET A 151 -9.82 6.41 -1.71
N ARG A 152 -9.02 5.75 -0.88
CA ARG A 152 -9.30 5.54 0.53
C ARG A 152 -8.23 6.18 1.39
N SER A 153 -8.58 6.59 2.60
CA SER A 153 -7.54 6.86 3.61
C SER A 153 -6.82 5.56 3.98
N HIS A 154 -5.66 5.67 4.62
CA HIS A 154 -4.91 4.50 5.08
C HIS A 154 -5.77 3.60 6.00
N GLY A 155 -6.42 4.18 7.01
CA GLY A 155 -7.35 3.46 7.87
C GLY A 155 -8.59 2.96 7.14
N GLY A 156 -9.10 3.72 6.15
CA GLY A 156 -10.21 3.33 5.30
C GLY A 156 -9.92 2.08 4.45
N ARG A 157 -8.67 1.93 3.97
CA ARG A 157 -8.24 0.71 3.29
C ARG A 157 -8.25 -0.50 4.24
N VAL A 158 -7.65 -0.36 5.41
CA VAL A 158 -7.66 -1.42 6.43
C VAL A 158 -9.09 -1.82 6.78
N ARG A 159 -9.96 -0.82 7.04
CA ARG A 159 -11.37 -1.06 7.32
C ARG A 159 -12.04 -1.85 6.19
N SER A 160 -11.83 -1.47 4.92
CA SER A 160 -12.49 -2.12 3.80
C SER A 160 -12.14 -3.60 3.66
N LEU A 161 -10.92 -3.98 4.00
CA LEU A 161 -10.48 -5.38 4.04
C LEU A 161 -11.11 -6.13 5.22
N VAL A 162 -11.00 -5.56 6.43
CA VAL A 162 -11.51 -6.20 7.65
C VAL A 162 -13.04 -6.39 7.62
N THR A 163 -13.77 -5.48 6.99
CA THR A 163 -15.23 -5.58 6.85
C THR A 163 -15.69 -6.38 5.62
N GLY A 164 -14.76 -6.81 4.75
CA GLY A 164 -15.09 -7.52 3.52
C GLY A 164 -15.68 -6.61 2.41
N GLU A 165 -15.62 -5.29 2.57
CA GLU A 165 -16.03 -4.34 1.52
C GLU A 165 -15.12 -4.49 0.28
N THR A 166 -13.81 -4.63 0.50
CA THR A 166 -12.84 -5.05 -0.51
C THR A 166 -12.41 -6.47 -0.22
N LYS A 167 -12.69 -7.40 -1.12
CA LYS A 167 -12.17 -8.76 -1.08
C LYS A 167 -10.90 -8.82 -1.92
N VAL A 168 -9.85 -9.37 -1.35
CA VAL A 168 -8.57 -9.60 -2.03
C VAL A 168 -8.44 -11.09 -2.32
N ASP A 169 -8.30 -11.42 -3.60
CA ASP A 169 -8.10 -12.80 -4.02
C ASP A 169 -6.66 -13.24 -3.77
N ILE A 170 -5.68 -12.42 -4.20
CA ILE A 170 -4.26 -12.69 -3.97
C ILE A 170 -3.56 -11.44 -3.44
N ALA A 171 -2.90 -11.55 -2.29
CA ALA A 171 -2.01 -10.51 -1.78
C ALA A 171 -0.55 -10.90 -2.01
N PHE A 172 0.22 -10.00 -2.62
CA PHE A 172 1.66 -10.14 -2.77
C PHE A 172 2.38 -9.31 -1.71
N ILE A 173 3.18 -9.97 -0.89
CA ILE A 173 3.89 -9.35 0.23
C ILE A 173 5.39 -9.49 -0.02
N GLY A 174 6.03 -8.35 -0.30
CA GLY A 174 7.48 -8.29 -0.35
C GLY A 174 8.08 -8.31 1.05
N ALA A 175 9.06 -9.16 1.26
CA ALA A 175 9.76 -9.25 2.54
C ALA A 175 11.27 -9.29 2.35
N PRO A 176 12.03 -8.38 2.99
CA PRO A 176 13.49 -8.38 3.00
C PRO A 176 14.12 -9.70 3.40
N THR A 177 13.44 -10.49 4.24
CA THR A 177 13.80 -11.88 4.53
C THR A 177 12.55 -12.75 4.69
N SER A 178 12.62 -13.97 4.19
CA SER A 178 11.65 -15.04 4.42
C SER A 178 12.39 -16.35 4.67
N ASP A 179 11.81 -17.23 5.48
CA ASP A 179 12.19 -18.64 5.43
C ASP A 179 11.28 -19.42 4.45
N ASP A 180 11.60 -20.68 4.23
CA ASP A 180 10.87 -21.57 3.32
C ASP A 180 9.47 -21.97 3.84
N TYR A 181 9.19 -21.73 5.12
CA TYR A 181 7.87 -21.88 5.73
C TYR A 181 6.99 -20.63 5.57
N GLY A 182 7.59 -19.48 5.22
CA GLY A 182 6.88 -18.22 5.02
C GLY A 182 6.78 -17.34 6.27
N ASN A 183 7.74 -17.44 7.20
CA ASN A 183 7.91 -16.43 8.24
C ASN A 183 8.61 -15.20 7.64
N LEU A 184 7.93 -14.06 7.63
CA LEU A 184 8.38 -12.85 6.95
C LEU A 184 8.90 -11.81 7.94
N ARG A 185 10.02 -11.16 7.58
CA ARG A 185 10.51 -9.99 8.31
C ARG A 185 10.84 -8.85 7.34
N GLY A 186 10.58 -7.64 7.78
CA GLY A 186 10.95 -6.41 7.05
C GLY A 186 12.39 -5.97 7.29
N VAL A 187 13.22 -6.83 7.90
CA VAL A 187 14.61 -6.55 8.26
C VAL A 187 15.49 -7.79 8.03
N GLY A 188 16.80 -7.61 8.04
CA GLY A 188 17.77 -8.70 7.91
C GLY A 188 18.26 -8.96 6.49
N GLY A 189 17.69 -8.29 5.48
CA GLY A 189 18.11 -8.37 4.09
C GLY A 189 18.69 -7.05 3.57
N LYS A 190 19.01 -7.00 2.28
CA LYS A 190 19.49 -5.78 1.61
C LYS A 190 18.41 -4.71 1.41
N THR A 191 17.15 -5.10 1.38
CA THR A 191 15.97 -4.27 1.12
C THR A 191 15.19 -3.91 2.38
N ASN A 192 15.86 -3.72 3.51
CA ASN A 192 15.23 -3.41 4.79
C ASN A 192 14.21 -2.27 4.68
N CYS A 193 12.99 -2.52 5.12
CA CYS A 193 11.87 -1.58 5.09
C CYS A 193 11.22 -1.34 6.46
N GLY A 194 11.70 -1.99 7.51
CA GLY A 194 11.11 -1.96 8.84
C GLY A 194 9.92 -2.90 8.98
N VAL A 195 8.93 -2.53 9.79
CA VAL A 195 7.71 -3.32 9.97
C VAL A 195 6.93 -3.43 8.67
N LEU A 196 6.33 -4.58 8.40
CA LEU A 196 5.57 -4.86 7.17
C LEU A 196 4.16 -4.20 7.15
N SER A 197 3.86 -3.36 8.14
CA SER A 197 2.74 -2.43 8.19
C SER A 197 1.41 -3.01 7.67
N TYR A 198 0.85 -2.43 6.61
CA TYR A 198 -0.46 -2.82 6.05
C TYR A 198 -0.54 -4.26 5.54
N SER A 199 0.61 -4.90 5.26
CA SER A 199 0.67 -6.29 4.84
C SER A 199 0.08 -7.27 5.86
N HIS A 200 0.05 -6.89 7.14
CA HIS A 200 -0.59 -7.71 8.17
C HIS A 200 -2.07 -7.94 7.90
N VAL A 201 -2.79 -6.89 7.49
CA VAL A 201 -4.23 -7.00 7.21
C VAL A 201 -4.49 -7.83 5.97
N ASP A 202 -3.66 -7.69 4.96
CA ASP A 202 -3.75 -8.54 3.76
C ASP A 202 -3.45 -10.01 4.10
N GLY A 203 -2.45 -10.26 4.95
CA GLY A 203 -2.17 -11.59 5.48
C GLY A 203 -3.34 -12.23 6.23
N ASP A 204 -4.17 -11.40 6.89
CA ASP A 204 -5.35 -11.85 7.61
C ASP A 204 -6.58 -12.05 6.71
N CYS A 205 -6.76 -11.23 5.68
CA CYS A 205 -8.03 -11.10 4.96
C CYS A 205 -7.98 -11.57 3.50
N ALA A 206 -6.81 -11.66 2.85
CA ALA A 206 -6.71 -12.14 1.48
C ALA A 206 -6.98 -13.66 1.40
N GLU A 207 -7.60 -14.10 0.29
CA GLU A 207 -7.86 -15.53 0.07
C GLU A 207 -6.55 -16.32 -0.08
N TYR A 208 -5.59 -15.79 -0.83
CA TYR A 208 -4.23 -16.30 -0.95
C TYR A 208 -3.20 -15.24 -0.64
N VAL A 209 -2.07 -15.65 -0.08
CA VAL A 209 -0.93 -14.77 0.23
C VAL A 209 0.35 -15.35 -0.37
N VAL A 210 0.98 -14.58 -1.23
CA VAL A 210 2.27 -14.91 -1.84
C VAL A 210 3.34 -13.99 -1.27
N ALA A 211 4.31 -14.58 -0.59
CA ALA A 211 5.51 -13.88 -0.15
C ALA A 211 6.54 -13.83 -1.29
N ILE A 212 7.12 -12.66 -1.52
CA ILE A 212 8.22 -12.48 -2.47
C ILE A 212 9.42 -11.94 -1.69
N THR A 213 10.55 -12.63 -1.79
CA THR A 213 11.80 -12.25 -1.11
C THR A 213 13.00 -12.33 -2.03
N ASP A 214 14.02 -11.53 -1.74
CA ASP A 214 15.35 -11.62 -2.36
C ASP A 214 16.42 -12.15 -1.38
N CYS A 215 15.96 -12.67 -0.23
CA CYS A 215 16.83 -13.26 0.78
C CYS A 215 16.10 -14.37 1.54
N LEU A 216 16.26 -15.60 1.08
CA LEU A 216 15.79 -16.78 1.80
C LEU A 216 16.78 -17.07 2.95
N VAL A 217 16.26 -17.21 4.15
CA VAL A 217 17.04 -17.53 5.35
C VAL A 217 16.61 -18.87 5.95
N PRO A 218 17.47 -19.52 6.73
CA PRO A 218 17.08 -20.76 7.43
C PRO A 218 15.89 -20.56 8.37
N PHE A 219 15.03 -21.55 8.44
CA PHE A 219 13.97 -21.62 9.45
C PHE A 219 14.56 -21.78 10.87
N PRO A 220 14.01 -21.08 11.88
CA PRO A 220 12.91 -20.12 11.84
C PRO A 220 13.40 -18.67 11.66
N ASN A 221 12.73 -17.90 10.78
CA ASN A 221 12.97 -16.46 10.62
C ASN A 221 12.23 -15.65 11.71
N PHE A 222 12.75 -15.66 12.93
CA PHE A 222 12.09 -15.05 14.09
C PHE A 222 12.86 -13.85 14.67
N PRO A 223 12.13 -12.91 15.35
CA PRO A 223 10.67 -12.83 15.47
C PRO A 223 10.04 -12.47 14.13
N ALA A 224 9.05 -13.23 13.69
CA ALA A 224 8.35 -12.98 12.43
C ALA A 224 7.43 -11.77 12.55
N HIS A 225 7.47 -10.87 11.56
CA HIS A 225 6.48 -9.79 11.42
C HIS A 225 5.16 -10.36 10.87
N ILE A 226 5.23 -11.28 9.92
CA ILE A 226 4.07 -12.05 9.45
C ILE A 226 4.42 -13.51 9.58
N SER A 227 3.58 -14.25 10.30
CA SER A 227 3.79 -15.67 10.57
C SER A 227 3.53 -16.51 9.32
N MET A 228 4.24 -17.62 9.20
CA MET A 228 4.02 -18.67 8.20
C MET A 228 2.57 -19.12 8.08
N THR A 229 1.77 -19.02 9.16
CA THR A 229 0.34 -19.36 9.14
C THR A 229 -0.52 -18.40 8.33
N LYS A 230 0.07 -17.30 7.81
CA LYS A 230 -0.58 -16.29 6.97
C LYS A 230 -0.16 -16.38 5.50
N VAL A 231 0.75 -17.28 5.14
CA VAL A 231 1.39 -17.34 3.82
C VAL A 231 1.10 -18.67 3.14
N ASP A 232 0.68 -18.63 1.88
CA ASP A 232 0.41 -19.81 1.05
C ASP A 232 1.63 -20.19 0.20
N CYS A 233 2.31 -19.21 -0.38
CA CYS A 233 3.43 -19.42 -1.29
C CYS A 233 4.61 -18.50 -0.94
N VAL A 234 5.83 -19.00 -1.19
CA VAL A 234 7.08 -18.24 -1.08
C VAL A 234 7.80 -18.30 -2.42
N VAL A 235 8.12 -17.13 -2.99
CA VAL A 235 8.88 -16.98 -4.23
C VAL A 235 10.17 -16.24 -3.92
N VAL A 236 11.30 -16.78 -4.39
CA VAL A 236 12.60 -16.10 -4.31
C VAL A 236 12.91 -15.47 -5.65
N VAL A 237 13.29 -14.21 -5.64
CA VAL A 237 13.67 -13.41 -6.82
C VAL A 237 15.02 -12.74 -6.60
N ASP A 238 15.67 -12.26 -7.66
CA ASP A 238 16.98 -11.61 -7.56
C ASP A 238 16.94 -10.31 -6.75
N ALA A 239 15.86 -9.54 -6.89
CA ALA A 239 15.66 -8.28 -6.18
C ALA A 239 14.18 -7.95 -6.03
N ILE A 240 13.75 -7.59 -4.82
CA ILE A 240 12.39 -7.11 -4.53
C ILE A 240 12.31 -5.59 -4.51
N GLY A 241 13.45 -4.92 -4.44
CA GLY A 241 13.50 -3.47 -4.38
C GLY A 241 14.91 -2.91 -4.58
N ILE A 242 14.97 -1.59 -4.74
CA ILE A 242 16.21 -0.81 -4.85
C ILE A 242 16.49 -0.19 -3.47
N PRO A 243 17.49 -0.69 -2.70
CA PRO A 243 17.71 -0.30 -1.30
C PRO A 243 17.83 1.21 -1.09
N GLU A 244 18.53 1.91 -1.99
CA GLU A 244 18.78 3.36 -1.91
C GLU A 244 17.49 4.20 -2.03
N LYS A 245 16.42 3.62 -2.57
CA LYS A 245 15.13 4.29 -2.76
C LYS A 245 14.08 3.91 -1.71
N ILE A 246 14.39 2.98 -0.82
CA ILE A 246 13.45 2.48 0.20
C ILE A 246 13.44 3.40 1.43
N ALA A 247 14.58 3.64 2.05
CA ALA A 247 14.67 4.26 3.36
C ALA A 247 14.89 5.78 3.36
N THR A 248 15.45 6.35 2.31
CA THR A 248 16.08 7.67 2.36
C THR A 248 15.51 8.72 1.41
N GLY A 249 14.58 8.36 0.54
CA GLY A 249 14.31 9.20 -0.63
C GLY A 249 13.16 10.17 -0.49
N ALA A 250 12.14 9.85 0.27
CA ALA A 250 10.88 10.59 0.23
C ALA A 250 10.80 11.76 1.22
N ALA A 251 11.58 11.71 2.31
CA ALA A 251 11.47 12.65 3.41
C ALA A 251 12.79 13.40 3.63
N LYS A 252 13.07 14.38 2.79
CA LYS A 252 14.18 15.34 2.99
C LYS A 252 13.63 16.70 3.40
N PRO A 253 14.29 17.40 4.35
CA PRO A 253 13.93 18.78 4.62
C PRO A 253 14.07 19.60 3.34
N THR A 254 13.19 20.58 3.18
CA THR A 254 13.25 21.49 2.03
C THR A 254 14.46 22.40 2.13
N THR A 255 14.99 22.79 0.97
CA THR A 255 15.99 23.88 0.83
C THR A 255 15.37 25.14 0.24
N ASP A 256 14.10 25.12 -0.15
CA ASP A 256 13.35 26.25 -0.66
C ASP A 256 13.12 27.27 0.45
N GLN A 257 13.59 28.51 0.25
CA GLN A 257 13.54 29.58 1.26
C GLN A 257 12.09 29.93 1.69
N ARG A 258 11.13 29.90 0.77
CA ARG A 258 9.73 30.16 1.09
C ARG A 258 9.16 29.07 1.98
N LYS A 259 9.49 27.82 1.68
CA LYS A 259 9.05 26.66 2.49
C LYS A 259 9.74 26.61 3.83
N LEU A 260 10.99 27.04 3.93
CA LEU A 260 11.69 27.18 5.22
C LEU A 260 11.03 28.24 6.08
N MET A 261 10.67 29.39 5.51
CA MET A 261 9.94 30.44 6.22
C MET A 261 8.55 29.97 6.67
N MET A 262 7.81 29.25 5.81
CA MET A 262 6.55 28.61 6.19
C MET A 262 6.75 27.64 7.35
N ALA A 263 7.81 26.84 7.33
CA ALA A 263 8.12 25.88 8.39
C ALA A 263 8.37 26.57 9.73
N GLU A 264 9.07 27.72 9.71
CA GLU A 264 9.31 28.52 10.92
C GLU A 264 8.00 29.10 11.46
N TYR A 265 7.14 29.68 10.62
CA TYR A 265 5.82 30.17 11.05
C TYR A 265 4.95 29.04 11.62
N CYS A 266 4.91 27.88 10.97
CA CYS A 266 4.20 26.72 11.51
C CYS A 266 4.73 26.32 12.89
N THR A 267 6.06 26.35 13.09
CA THR A 267 6.69 26.06 14.38
C THR A 267 6.25 27.09 15.43
N GLN A 268 6.24 28.39 15.09
CA GLN A 268 5.78 29.44 16.00
C GLN A 268 4.31 29.25 16.39
N VAL A 269 3.46 28.84 15.46
CA VAL A 269 2.06 28.51 15.80
C VAL A 269 2.02 27.37 16.83
N VAL A 270 2.75 26.27 16.61
CA VAL A 270 2.75 25.12 17.50
C VAL A 270 3.22 25.49 18.91
N VAL A 271 4.33 26.22 19.04
CA VAL A 271 4.93 26.55 20.35
C VAL A 271 4.12 27.57 21.15
N ASN A 272 3.21 28.29 20.49
CA ASN A 272 2.29 29.24 21.14
C ASN A 272 0.92 28.63 21.45
N THR A 273 0.72 27.33 21.19
CA THR A 273 -0.51 26.64 21.62
C THR A 273 -0.40 26.18 23.09
N PRO A 274 -1.52 26.04 23.79
CA PRO A 274 -1.51 25.50 25.17
C PRO A 274 -1.12 24.01 25.23
N TYR A 275 -1.00 23.35 24.07
CA TYR A 275 -0.64 21.95 23.97
C TYR A 275 0.87 21.73 23.90
N PHE A 276 1.68 22.75 23.61
CA PHE A 276 3.14 22.63 23.57
C PHE A 276 3.71 22.67 24.99
N LYS A 277 3.71 21.53 25.64
CA LYS A 277 4.20 21.29 26.99
C LYS A 277 4.84 19.92 27.11
N ASP A 278 5.54 19.64 28.18
CA ASP A 278 6.16 18.33 28.41
C ASP A 278 5.14 17.19 28.26
N GLY A 279 5.50 16.12 27.57
CA GLY A 279 4.62 14.99 27.27
C GLY A 279 3.63 15.19 26.12
N PHE A 280 3.70 16.29 25.34
CA PHE A 280 2.78 16.53 24.23
C PHE A 280 2.87 15.46 23.13
N SER A 281 1.79 15.30 22.38
CA SER A 281 1.73 14.44 21.20
C SER A 281 1.85 15.26 19.92
N TYR A 282 2.61 14.77 18.95
CA TYR A 282 2.87 15.47 17.70
C TYR A 282 2.82 14.55 16.50
N GLN A 283 2.22 15.04 15.42
CA GLN A 283 2.24 14.38 14.11
C GLN A 283 2.84 15.31 13.07
N THR A 284 3.76 14.80 12.26
CA THR A 284 4.31 15.51 11.11
C THR A 284 3.94 14.82 9.81
N GLY A 285 3.86 15.61 8.72
CA GLY A 285 3.76 15.08 7.36
C GLY A 285 5.13 14.70 6.79
N VAL A 286 5.13 13.98 5.68
CA VAL A 286 6.33 13.54 4.95
C VAL A 286 6.91 14.61 4.01
N GLY A 287 6.27 15.77 3.87
CA GLY A 287 6.72 16.85 2.99
C GLY A 287 7.94 17.59 3.53
N GLY A 288 8.78 18.12 2.64
CA GLY A 288 10.01 18.81 3.02
C GLY A 288 9.80 20.01 3.96
N ALA A 289 8.70 20.75 3.83
CA ALA A 289 8.35 21.83 4.75
C ALA A 289 7.94 21.30 6.12
N SER A 290 7.17 20.21 6.19
CA SER A 290 6.78 19.57 7.45
C SER A 290 7.98 19.07 8.23
N ILE A 291 8.98 18.48 7.52
CA ILE A 291 10.21 18.02 8.15
C ILE A 291 11.04 19.20 8.64
N ALA A 292 11.15 20.28 7.86
CA ALA A 292 11.84 21.49 8.30
C ALA A 292 11.18 22.09 9.55
N SER A 293 9.85 22.12 9.62
CA SER A 293 9.11 22.52 10.83
C SER A 293 9.42 21.62 12.03
N THR A 294 9.51 20.30 11.83
CA THR A 294 9.87 19.37 12.90
C THR A 294 11.29 19.60 13.42
N ILE A 295 12.24 19.91 12.51
CA ILE A 295 13.62 20.24 12.89
C ILE A 295 13.65 21.54 13.73
N SER A 296 12.95 22.58 13.30
CA SER A 296 12.83 23.84 14.03
C SER A 296 12.19 23.64 15.41
N LEU A 297 11.10 22.84 15.46
CA LEU A 297 10.43 22.48 16.72
C LEU A 297 11.36 21.73 17.68
N THR A 298 12.17 20.80 17.16
CA THR A 298 13.11 20.02 17.96
C THR A 298 14.17 20.92 18.61
N ARG A 299 14.62 21.99 17.95
CA ARG A 299 15.52 22.99 18.52
C ARG A 299 14.88 23.67 19.72
N ILE A 300 13.64 24.17 19.58
CA ILE A 300 12.91 24.84 20.66
C ILE A 300 12.60 23.88 21.82
N MET A 301 12.27 22.62 21.51
CA MET A 301 12.07 21.59 22.55
C MET A 301 13.32 21.40 23.40
N LYS A 302 14.51 21.37 22.79
CA LYS A 302 15.79 21.27 23.51
C LYS A 302 16.05 22.51 24.35
N GLU A 303 15.86 23.71 23.80
CA GLU A 303 16.05 24.99 24.50
C GLU A 303 15.13 25.10 25.74
N ARG A 304 13.89 24.61 25.64
CA ARG A 304 12.88 24.69 26.73
C ARG A 304 12.82 23.42 27.59
N ASN A 305 13.67 22.43 27.34
CA ASN A 305 13.67 21.12 28.01
C ASN A 305 12.29 20.43 27.97
N ILE A 306 11.58 20.56 26.83
CA ILE A 306 10.29 19.92 26.60
C ILE A 306 10.53 18.59 25.85
N LYS A 307 9.92 17.51 26.33
CA LYS A 307 9.98 16.19 25.68
C LYS A 307 8.63 15.83 25.09
N MET A 308 8.67 15.27 23.90
CA MET A 308 7.48 14.70 23.26
C MET A 308 7.14 13.36 23.92
N GLY A 309 5.89 13.16 24.29
CA GLY A 309 5.40 11.90 24.82
C GLY A 309 5.04 10.88 23.75
N PHE A 310 4.55 11.35 22.59
CA PHE A 310 4.15 10.52 21.49
C PHE A 310 4.38 11.23 20.14
N GLY A 311 5.02 10.55 19.21
CA GLY A 311 5.28 11.07 17.86
C GLY A 311 4.82 10.10 16.79
N VAL A 312 4.12 10.62 15.77
CA VAL A 312 3.63 9.85 14.60
C VAL A 312 3.95 10.60 13.31
N GLY A 313 4.09 9.86 12.23
CA GLY A 313 4.19 10.42 10.88
C GLY A 313 5.46 10.04 10.15
N GLY A 314 5.82 10.82 9.14
CA GLY A 314 6.98 10.59 8.28
C GLY A 314 8.32 10.93 8.94
N LEU A 315 8.55 10.46 10.15
CA LEU A 315 9.83 10.61 10.83
C LEU A 315 10.88 9.74 10.13
N THR A 316 11.97 10.36 9.74
CA THR A 316 13.17 9.70 9.18
C THR A 316 14.33 9.90 10.14
N LYS A 317 15.33 9.03 10.04
CA LYS A 317 16.58 9.18 10.80
C LYS A 317 17.22 10.52 10.53
#